data_44208ad30c79f4f889d803ec948fc43f
#
_entry.id   44208ad30c79f4f889d803ec948fc43f
#
_cell.length_a   1.000
_cell.length_b   1.000
_cell.length_c   1.000
_cell.angle_alpha   90.00
_cell.angle_beta   90.00
_cell.angle_gamma   90.00
#
_symmetry.space_group_name_H-M   'P 1'
#
loop_
_entity.id
_entity.type
_entity.pdbx_description
1 polymer ?
#
loop_
_entity_poly.entity_id
_entity_poly.type
_entity_poly.pdbx_seq_one_letter_code
_entity_poly.pdbx_strand_id
1 'polypeptide(L)'
;MAVTTFEGIDELRAGVGTELGTSDWVTVTQEMVQTFADATGDQQWIHVDVERATAESPFGGPIAHGYLTLSLTNLFLPQVVEVQGISAGLNRGTGKIRFPAPVPVGSRLRASVRLEVADDVVRDDVVIGVDTTMIITVEREGADKPVCVVESLSRYLA
;
A
#
# COMPACT_ATOMS: atom_id res chain seq x y z
N MET A 1 -13.55 9.89 -2.06
CA MET A 1 -14.34 8.71 -2.53
C MET A 1 -15.00 8.04 -1.33
N ALA A 2 -16.04 7.23 -1.55
CA ALA A 2 -16.67 6.50 -0.45
C ALA A 2 -15.75 5.36 0.00
N VAL A 3 -15.54 5.24 1.32
CA VAL A 3 -14.81 4.13 1.93
C VAL A 3 -15.74 2.91 1.93
N THR A 4 -15.23 1.75 1.51
CA THR A 4 -15.95 0.49 1.66
C THR A 4 -15.87 0.05 3.11
N THR A 5 -17.01 0.00 3.79
CA THR A 5 -17.11 -0.34 5.20
C THR A 5 -17.69 -1.75 5.34
N PHE A 6 -17.07 -2.57 6.17
CA PHE A 6 -17.55 -3.89 6.58
C PHE A 6 -17.97 -3.86 8.05
N GLU A 7 -19.21 -4.27 8.33
CA GLU A 7 -19.76 -4.36 9.68
C GLU A 7 -19.35 -5.71 10.35
N GLY A 8 -18.07 -5.83 10.67
CA GLY A 8 -17.50 -7.02 11.29
C GLY A 8 -16.90 -8.02 10.32
N ILE A 9 -16.38 -9.11 10.90
CA ILE A 9 -15.63 -10.13 10.17
C ILE A 9 -16.51 -10.97 9.21
N ASP A 10 -17.80 -11.08 9.46
CA ASP A 10 -18.71 -11.85 8.60
C ASP A 10 -18.93 -11.17 7.26
N GLU A 11 -19.14 -9.85 7.24
CA GLU A 11 -19.24 -9.07 6.01
C GLU A 11 -17.90 -9.04 5.27
N LEU A 12 -16.79 -8.94 6.01
CA LEU A 12 -15.46 -8.99 5.42
C LEU A 12 -15.23 -10.31 4.68
N ARG A 13 -15.63 -11.45 5.26
CA ARG A 13 -15.59 -12.75 4.57
C ARG A 13 -16.46 -12.80 3.33
N ALA A 14 -17.66 -12.26 3.41
CA ALA A 14 -18.59 -12.21 2.29
C ALA A 14 -18.07 -11.33 1.14
N GLY A 15 -17.18 -10.38 1.42
CA GLY A 15 -16.59 -9.47 0.45
C GLY A 15 -15.43 -10.04 -0.38
N VAL A 16 -15.01 -11.29 -0.14
CA VAL A 16 -13.92 -11.92 -0.91
C VAL A 16 -14.23 -11.92 -2.41
N GLY A 17 -13.23 -11.57 -3.20
CA GLY A 17 -13.32 -11.49 -4.66
C GLY A 17 -13.81 -10.13 -5.17
N THR A 18 -14.04 -9.13 -4.31
CA THR A 18 -14.53 -7.81 -4.72
C THR A 18 -13.45 -6.75 -4.77
N GLU A 19 -13.61 -5.80 -5.70
CA GLU A 19 -12.85 -4.55 -5.72
C GLU A 19 -13.43 -3.61 -4.64
N LEU A 20 -12.59 -3.14 -3.73
CA LEU A 20 -13.03 -2.31 -2.60
C LEU A 20 -13.03 -0.82 -2.92
N GLY A 21 -12.32 -0.41 -3.94
CA GLY A 21 -12.25 0.99 -4.37
C GLY A 21 -10.84 1.49 -4.59
N THR A 22 -10.72 2.81 -4.68
CA THR A 22 -9.48 3.52 -5.00
C THR A 22 -9.29 4.70 -4.06
N SER A 23 -8.06 4.92 -3.60
CA SER A 23 -7.69 6.06 -2.76
C SER A 23 -7.68 7.40 -3.53
N ASP A 24 -7.53 8.50 -2.82
CA ASP A 24 -7.18 9.78 -3.42
C ASP A 24 -5.75 9.80 -3.94
N TRP A 25 -5.47 10.75 -4.83
CA TRP A 25 -4.13 10.99 -5.35
C TRP A 25 -3.23 11.66 -4.31
N VAL A 26 -2.00 11.19 -4.19
CA VAL A 26 -0.96 11.76 -3.33
C VAL A 26 0.27 12.09 -4.18
N THR A 27 0.80 13.30 -4.06
CA THR A 27 2.06 13.67 -4.70
C THR A 27 3.25 13.20 -3.87
N VAL A 28 4.16 12.45 -4.48
CA VAL A 28 5.42 12.05 -3.86
C VAL A 28 6.43 13.19 -4.04
N THR A 29 6.64 13.94 -2.97
CA THR A 29 7.54 15.10 -2.97
C THR A 29 8.98 14.70 -2.66
N GLN A 30 9.95 15.55 -3.04
CA GLN A 30 11.35 15.36 -2.64
C GLN A 30 11.53 15.37 -1.11
N GLU A 31 10.72 16.16 -0.40
CA GLU A 31 10.72 16.20 1.07
C GLU A 31 10.31 14.85 1.68
N MET A 32 9.28 14.19 1.12
CA MET A 32 8.88 12.84 1.55
C MET A 32 10.01 11.84 1.35
N VAL A 33 10.67 11.89 0.21
CA VAL A 33 11.80 11.01 -0.12
C VAL A 33 12.97 11.25 0.83
N GLN A 34 13.30 12.51 1.11
CA GLN A 34 14.37 12.86 2.05
C GLN A 34 14.04 12.39 3.47
N THR A 35 12.79 12.60 3.92
CA THR A 35 12.33 12.13 5.25
C THR A 35 12.42 10.63 5.38
N PHE A 36 12.05 9.89 4.34
CA PHE A 36 12.17 8.42 4.32
C PHE A 36 13.63 7.98 4.35
N ALA A 37 14.51 8.63 3.57
CA ALA A 37 15.94 8.38 3.57
C ALA A 37 16.56 8.61 4.96
N ASP A 38 16.19 9.69 5.62
CA ASP A 38 16.68 10.04 6.96
C ASP A 38 16.19 9.02 8.02
N ALA A 39 14.95 8.58 7.91
CA ALA A 39 14.37 7.61 8.84
C ALA A 39 14.96 6.21 8.70
N THR A 40 15.32 5.79 7.49
CA THR A 40 15.77 4.43 7.17
C THR A 40 17.27 4.30 7.00
N GLY A 41 17.98 5.41 6.78
CA GLY A 41 19.40 5.45 6.47
C GLY A 41 19.74 5.19 5.00
N ASP A 42 18.74 5.02 4.11
CA ASP A 42 18.98 4.85 2.67
C ASP A 42 19.15 6.20 1.98
N GLN A 43 20.38 6.70 2.01
CA GLN A 43 20.81 7.99 1.45
C GLN A 43 21.40 7.84 0.03
N GLN A 44 21.00 6.81 -0.71
CA GLN A 44 21.50 6.64 -2.08
C GLN A 44 21.23 7.87 -2.93
N TRP A 45 22.25 8.32 -3.69
CA TRP A 45 22.21 9.56 -4.46
C TRP A 45 21.03 9.66 -5.43
N ILE A 46 20.58 8.54 -5.99
CA ILE A 46 19.47 8.48 -6.94
C ILE A 46 18.13 8.94 -6.33
N HIS A 47 18.03 8.99 -5.00
CA HIS A 47 16.86 9.44 -4.28
C HIS A 47 17.00 10.87 -3.75
N VAL A 48 18.18 11.21 -3.21
CA VAL A 48 18.37 12.43 -2.39
C VAL A 48 19.21 13.52 -3.03
N ASP A 49 20.08 13.18 -3.99
CA ASP A 49 20.91 14.17 -4.70
C ASP A 49 20.21 14.57 -6.02
N VAL A 50 19.39 15.60 -5.93
CA VAL A 50 18.55 16.06 -7.05
C VAL A 50 19.41 16.50 -8.25
N GLU A 51 20.52 17.21 -8.01
CA GLU A 51 21.39 17.70 -9.08
C GLU A 51 22.06 16.54 -9.81
N ARG A 52 22.68 15.64 -9.06
CA ARG A 52 23.31 14.45 -9.63
C ARG A 52 22.30 13.53 -10.31
N ALA A 53 21.15 13.28 -9.68
CA ALA A 53 20.11 12.42 -10.26
C ALA A 53 19.56 13.00 -11.56
N THR A 54 19.42 14.32 -11.66
CA THR A 54 19.00 14.99 -12.91
C THR A 54 20.04 14.83 -14.02
N ALA A 55 21.32 14.87 -13.68
CA ALA A 55 22.40 14.76 -14.65
C ALA A 55 22.73 13.32 -15.05
N GLU A 56 22.69 12.37 -14.12
CA GLU A 56 23.25 11.03 -14.30
C GLU A 56 22.23 9.88 -14.20
N SER A 57 21.04 10.12 -13.61
CA SER A 57 20.04 9.05 -13.44
C SER A 57 19.46 8.60 -14.78
N PRO A 58 19.34 7.28 -15.02
CA PRO A 58 18.69 6.77 -16.24
C PRO A 58 17.19 7.08 -16.28
N PHE A 59 16.61 7.60 -15.19
CA PHE A 59 15.19 7.97 -15.08
C PHE A 59 14.93 9.47 -15.31
N GLY A 60 15.97 10.25 -15.61
CA GLY A 60 15.86 11.69 -15.89
C GLY A 60 15.72 12.58 -14.68
N GLY A 61 15.92 12.05 -13.47
CA GLY A 61 15.82 12.77 -12.20
C GLY A 61 15.78 11.83 -11.00
N PRO A 62 15.57 12.36 -9.78
CA PRO A 62 15.46 11.54 -8.60
C PRO A 62 14.19 10.69 -8.63
N ILE A 63 14.27 9.49 -8.06
CA ILE A 63 13.16 8.57 -7.89
C ILE A 63 12.93 8.26 -6.42
N ALA A 64 11.69 7.94 -6.06
CA ALA A 64 11.34 7.47 -4.73
C ALA A 64 11.92 6.07 -4.49
N HIS A 65 12.22 5.76 -3.22
CA HIS A 65 12.52 4.41 -2.79
C HIS A 65 11.33 3.49 -3.07
N GLY A 66 11.58 2.28 -3.53
CA GLY A 66 10.51 1.29 -3.67
C GLY A 66 9.81 1.02 -2.33
N TYR A 67 10.56 0.97 -1.24
CA TYR A 67 10.00 0.80 0.11
C TYR A 67 9.22 2.00 0.63
N LEU A 68 9.48 3.21 0.16
CA LEU A 68 8.58 4.34 0.42
C LEU A 68 7.23 4.12 -0.26
N THR A 69 7.24 3.75 -1.53
CA THR A 69 5.99 3.45 -2.27
C THR A 69 5.20 2.32 -1.60
N LEU A 70 5.88 1.25 -1.17
CA LEU A 70 5.25 0.19 -0.39
C LEU A 70 4.65 0.73 0.91
N SER A 71 5.38 1.54 1.66
CA SER A 71 4.94 2.10 2.94
C SER A 71 3.73 3.03 2.80
N LEU A 72 3.57 3.69 1.65
CA LEU A 72 2.39 4.52 1.36
C LEU A 72 1.09 3.72 1.27
N THR A 73 1.14 2.40 1.17
CA THR A 73 -0.06 1.56 1.30
C THR A 73 -0.76 1.76 2.64
N ASN A 74 -0.01 2.10 3.71
CA ASN A 74 -0.58 2.46 5.02
C ASN A 74 -1.40 3.76 5.00
N LEU A 75 -1.07 4.67 4.08
CA LEU A 75 -1.84 5.90 3.85
C LEU A 75 -3.07 5.63 2.98
N PHE A 76 -2.92 4.77 1.96
CA PHE A 76 -3.96 4.50 0.99
C PHE A 76 -5.06 3.57 1.51
N LEU A 77 -4.68 2.51 2.22
CA LEU A 77 -5.62 1.47 2.63
C LEU A 77 -6.80 2.00 3.47
N PRO A 78 -6.59 2.85 4.50
CA PRO A 78 -7.68 3.40 5.30
C PRO A 78 -8.63 4.33 4.53
N GLN A 79 -8.21 4.84 3.37
CA GLN A 79 -9.07 5.65 2.49
C GLN A 79 -10.01 4.79 1.65
N VAL A 80 -9.74 3.50 1.55
CA VAL A 80 -10.47 2.57 0.68
C VAL A 80 -11.34 1.61 1.48
N VAL A 81 -10.84 1.12 2.62
CA VAL A 81 -11.51 0.10 3.42
C VAL A 81 -11.48 0.42 4.91
N GLU A 82 -12.61 0.21 5.55
CA GLU A 82 -12.78 0.24 6.99
C GLU A 82 -13.47 -1.06 7.45
N VAL A 83 -12.99 -1.64 8.54
CA VAL A 83 -13.62 -2.80 9.18
C VAL A 83 -14.04 -2.39 10.59
N GLN A 84 -15.34 -2.35 10.83
CA GLN A 84 -15.94 -1.99 12.12
C GLN A 84 -16.18 -3.24 12.98
N GLY A 85 -16.52 -3.07 14.24
CA GLY A 85 -16.87 -4.15 15.15
C GLY A 85 -15.71 -5.13 15.43
N ILE A 86 -14.47 -4.66 15.28
CA ILE A 86 -13.25 -5.42 15.59
C ILE A 86 -12.52 -4.83 16.79
N SER A 87 -11.79 -5.67 17.51
CA SER A 87 -10.93 -5.22 18.62
C SER A 87 -9.55 -4.72 18.15
N ALA A 88 -9.03 -5.24 17.03
CA ALA A 88 -7.76 -4.83 16.45
C ALA A 88 -7.63 -5.24 14.97
N GLY A 89 -6.94 -4.39 14.20
CA GLY A 89 -6.42 -4.72 12.87
C GLY A 89 -4.88 -4.75 12.93
N LEU A 90 -4.28 -5.86 12.55
CA LEU A 90 -2.83 -6.09 12.66
C LEU A 90 -2.23 -6.36 11.29
N ASN A 91 -1.18 -5.61 10.94
CA ASN A 91 -0.35 -5.95 9.80
C ASN A 91 0.50 -7.19 10.15
N ARG A 92 0.41 -8.23 9.34
CA ARG A 92 1.16 -9.48 9.51
C ARG A 92 2.32 -9.60 8.53
N GLY A 93 2.46 -8.68 7.60
CA GLY A 93 3.48 -8.70 6.58
C GLY A 93 2.89 -8.64 5.17
N THR A 94 3.64 -9.17 4.24
CA THR A 94 3.26 -9.21 2.83
C THR A 94 3.53 -10.61 2.26
N GLY A 95 2.76 -10.98 1.25
CA GLY A 95 3.15 -12.01 0.32
C GLY A 95 4.07 -11.42 -0.75
N LYS A 96 3.74 -11.65 -2.01
CA LYS A 96 4.53 -11.15 -3.13
C LYS A 96 4.45 -9.64 -3.26
N ILE A 97 5.61 -9.00 -3.45
CA ILE A 97 5.75 -7.58 -3.76
C ILE A 97 6.46 -7.44 -5.09
N ARG A 98 6.00 -6.51 -5.93
CA ARG A 98 6.67 -6.15 -7.19
C ARG A 98 6.67 -4.64 -7.36
N PHE A 99 7.74 -4.13 -7.94
CA PHE A 99 7.90 -2.74 -8.39
C PHE A 99 8.09 -2.72 -9.91
N PRO A 100 7.01 -2.77 -10.71
CA PRO A 100 7.12 -2.89 -12.17
C PRO A 100 7.70 -1.66 -12.86
N ALA A 101 7.58 -0.49 -12.24
CA ALA A 101 8.07 0.78 -12.77
C ALA A 101 8.58 1.70 -11.64
N PRO A 102 9.55 2.58 -11.92
CA PRO A 102 10.03 3.56 -10.95
C PRO A 102 8.99 4.66 -10.69
N VAL A 103 9.16 5.35 -9.55
CA VAL A 103 8.38 6.53 -9.17
C VAL A 103 9.28 7.76 -9.24
N PRO A 104 9.29 8.54 -10.32
CA PRO A 104 9.96 9.83 -10.36
C PRO A 104 9.38 10.75 -9.27
N VAL A 105 10.26 11.46 -8.57
CA VAL A 105 9.84 12.48 -7.59
C VAL A 105 8.95 13.51 -8.29
N GLY A 106 7.87 13.92 -7.64
CA GLY A 106 6.83 14.78 -8.21
C GLY A 106 5.64 14.00 -8.82
N SER A 107 5.75 12.67 -8.93
CA SER A 107 4.64 11.82 -9.41
C SER A 107 3.46 11.84 -8.45
N ARG A 108 2.25 11.72 -9.00
CA ARG A 108 1.04 11.49 -8.24
C ARG A 108 0.71 10.00 -8.25
N LEU A 109 0.46 9.45 -7.07
CA LEU A 109 0.14 8.04 -6.85
C LEU A 109 -1.23 7.90 -6.21
N ARG A 110 -1.92 6.81 -6.53
CA ARG A 110 -3.08 6.31 -5.78
C ARG A 110 -3.07 4.79 -5.78
N ALA A 111 -3.87 4.18 -4.92
CA ALA A 111 -3.98 2.73 -4.86
C ALA A 111 -5.41 2.25 -5.08
N SER A 112 -5.56 1.15 -5.80
CA SER A 112 -6.77 0.33 -5.81
C SER A 112 -6.57 -0.90 -4.92
N VAL A 113 -7.64 -1.37 -4.30
CA VAL A 113 -7.61 -2.49 -3.35
C VAL A 113 -8.66 -3.52 -3.72
N ARG A 114 -8.25 -4.79 -3.76
CA ARG A 114 -9.10 -5.96 -3.96
C ARG A 114 -8.95 -6.90 -2.78
N LEU A 115 -10.05 -7.36 -2.21
CA LEU A 115 -10.04 -8.41 -1.18
C LEU A 115 -9.98 -9.79 -1.84
N GLU A 116 -8.88 -10.50 -1.65
CA GLU A 116 -8.61 -11.78 -2.31
C GLU A 116 -8.89 -12.98 -1.42
N VAL A 117 -8.54 -12.89 -0.15
CA VAL A 117 -8.68 -13.97 0.83
C VAL A 117 -9.19 -13.42 2.15
N ALA A 118 -10.04 -14.19 2.84
CA ALA A 118 -10.46 -13.96 4.21
C ALA A 118 -10.71 -15.31 4.90
N ASP A 119 -9.71 -15.78 5.65
CA ASP A 119 -9.72 -17.08 6.32
C ASP A 119 -9.93 -16.93 7.83
N ASP A 120 -10.74 -17.81 8.41
CA ASP A 120 -10.99 -17.80 9.84
C ASP A 120 -9.73 -18.09 10.67
N VAL A 121 -9.56 -17.32 11.72
CA VAL A 121 -8.59 -17.59 12.78
C VAL A 121 -9.34 -18.23 13.95
N VAL A 122 -9.05 -19.50 14.21
CA VAL A 122 -9.73 -20.29 15.24
C VAL A 122 -8.81 -20.53 16.43
N ARG A 123 -9.34 -20.36 17.65
CA ARG A 123 -8.71 -20.71 18.91
C ARG A 123 -9.74 -21.38 19.80
N ASP A 124 -9.41 -22.56 20.34
CA ASP A 124 -10.30 -23.34 21.22
C ASP A 124 -11.71 -23.52 20.61
N ASP A 125 -11.77 -23.89 19.32
CA ASP A 125 -12.99 -24.07 18.54
C ASP A 125 -13.87 -22.80 18.37
N VAL A 126 -13.31 -21.63 18.69
CA VAL A 126 -13.98 -20.33 18.52
C VAL A 126 -13.28 -19.52 17.44
N VAL A 127 -14.03 -18.92 16.51
CA VAL A 127 -13.51 -17.95 15.56
C VAL A 127 -13.21 -16.66 16.31
N ILE A 128 -11.92 -16.28 16.36
CA ILE A 128 -11.44 -15.09 17.06
C ILE A 128 -11.09 -13.94 16.12
N GLY A 129 -11.17 -14.17 14.82
CA GLY A 129 -10.82 -13.17 13.81
C GLY A 129 -10.71 -13.77 12.43
N VAL A 130 -10.21 -12.94 11.51
CA VAL A 130 -10.04 -13.29 10.09
C VAL A 130 -8.67 -12.82 9.62
N ASP A 131 -7.94 -13.71 8.95
CA ASP A 131 -6.73 -13.37 8.19
C ASP A 131 -7.10 -13.02 6.76
N THR A 132 -6.68 -11.85 6.31
CA THR A 132 -6.96 -11.37 4.96
C THR A 132 -5.71 -11.25 4.12
N THR A 133 -5.89 -11.46 2.81
CA THR A 133 -4.97 -11.01 1.77
C THR A 133 -5.70 -9.99 0.92
N MET A 134 -5.16 -8.76 0.90
CA MET A 134 -5.64 -7.70 0.01
C MET A 134 -4.57 -7.42 -1.03
N ILE A 135 -4.96 -7.43 -2.30
CA ILE A 135 -4.09 -7.00 -3.39
C ILE A 135 -4.19 -5.49 -3.50
N ILE A 136 -3.09 -4.81 -3.24
CA ILE A 136 -2.99 -3.36 -3.36
C ILE A 136 -2.15 -3.05 -4.59
N THR A 137 -2.73 -2.35 -5.55
CA THR A 137 -2.07 -1.90 -6.77
C THR A 137 -1.92 -0.40 -6.72
N VAL A 138 -0.67 0.05 -6.65
CA VAL A 138 -0.34 1.48 -6.68
C VAL A 138 -0.03 1.89 -8.10
N GLU A 139 -0.80 2.83 -8.60
CA GLU A 139 -0.62 3.40 -9.94
C GLU A 139 -0.05 4.82 -9.87
N ARG A 140 0.66 5.20 -10.92
CA ARG A 140 1.16 6.55 -11.17
C ARG A 140 0.32 7.23 -12.23
N GLU A 141 -0.09 8.46 -11.99
CA GLU A 141 -0.87 9.26 -12.95
C GLU A 141 -0.15 9.34 -14.31
N GLY A 142 -0.87 9.00 -15.37
CA GLY A 142 -0.36 9.04 -16.73
C GLY A 142 0.60 7.90 -17.13
N ALA A 143 0.78 6.88 -16.28
CA ALA A 143 1.60 5.72 -16.60
C ALA A 143 0.76 4.48 -16.92
N ASP A 144 1.25 3.64 -17.85
CA ASP A 144 0.56 2.41 -18.25
C ASP A 144 0.78 1.24 -17.28
N LYS A 145 1.88 1.29 -16.50
CA LYS A 145 2.25 0.22 -15.56
C LYS A 145 2.09 0.71 -14.12
N PRO A 146 1.64 -0.19 -13.21
CA PRO A 146 1.67 0.11 -11.79
C PRO A 146 3.12 0.28 -11.30
N VAL A 147 3.28 1.01 -10.22
CA VAL A 147 4.59 1.24 -9.57
C VAL A 147 4.84 0.31 -8.39
N CYS A 148 3.78 -0.27 -7.82
CA CYS A 148 3.86 -1.29 -6.79
C CYS A 148 2.61 -2.17 -6.86
N VAL A 149 2.81 -3.48 -6.73
CA VAL A 149 1.72 -4.45 -6.53
C VAL A 149 2.12 -5.32 -5.35
N VAL A 150 1.28 -5.35 -4.31
CA VAL A 150 1.59 -6.07 -3.07
C VAL A 150 0.40 -6.89 -2.58
N GLU A 151 0.68 -8.10 -2.13
CA GLU A 151 -0.21 -8.92 -1.33
C GLU A 151 -0.06 -8.51 0.14
N SER A 152 -0.95 -7.66 0.63
CA SER A 152 -0.95 -7.18 2.02
C SER A 152 -1.67 -8.19 2.91
N LEU A 153 -0.97 -8.67 3.93
CA LEU A 153 -1.48 -9.68 4.87
C LEU A 153 -1.86 -9.00 6.19
N SER A 154 -3.13 -9.08 6.55
CA SER A 154 -3.64 -8.47 7.79
C SER A 154 -4.48 -9.46 8.58
N ARG A 155 -4.57 -9.25 9.89
CA ARG A 155 -5.48 -9.95 10.78
C ARG A 155 -6.43 -8.98 11.42
N TYR A 156 -7.72 -9.26 11.33
CA TYR A 156 -8.77 -8.54 12.03
C TYR A 156 -9.31 -9.42 13.14
N LEU A 157 -9.16 -8.95 14.38
CA LEU A 157 -9.63 -9.66 15.58
C LEU A 157 -11.04 -9.20 15.93
N ALA A 158 -11.92 -10.17 16.22
CA ALA A 158 -13.30 -9.90 16.64
C ALA A 158 -13.38 -9.33 18.06
#